data_20202c38f1f8b6a7401ef90fd6ebaeca
#
_entry.id   20202c38f1f8b6a7401ef90fd6ebaeca
#
_cell.length_a   1.000
_cell.length_b   1.000
_cell.length_c   1.000
_cell.angle_alpha   90.00
_cell.angle_beta   90.00
_cell.angle_gamma   90.00
#
_symmetry.space_group_name_H-M   'P 1'
#
loop_
_entity.id
_entity.type
_entity.pdbx_description
1 polymer ?
#
loop_
_entity_poly.entity_id
_entity_poly.type
_entity_poly.pdbx_seq_one_letter_code
_entity_poly.pdbx_strand_id
1 'polypeptide(L)'
;VVMQSKLLFISTKFRWAFCALIISLSVSSCKNYSVSVNENVVYTPPSIFKDFQIADQQLFDCVQQTIYDARITRAEDLTTLNCSNAGIKSLSGLDKFFALKEVNLADNQIADLSTIGNLGRLEIVKLQWKLIKNPAPLLQQFHLKQLDLQENPMLICKDTAQLIANQNKTTTRILLPAHCVN
;
A
#
# COMPACT_ATOMS: atom_id res chain seq x y z
N VAL A 1 -36.30 -24.23 -65.36
CA VAL A 1 -35.72 -24.68 -64.12
C VAL A 1 -35.35 -23.42 -63.32
N VAL A 2 -36.18 -23.07 -62.31
CA VAL A 2 -35.98 -21.89 -61.48
C VAL A 2 -35.29 -22.36 -60.19
N MET A 3 -34.08 -21.91 -59.99
CA MET A 3 -33.29 -22.19 -58.77
C MET A 3 -33.59 -21.10 -57.74
N GLN A 4 -34.42 -21.44 -56.72
CA GLN A 4 -34.68 -20.54 -55.59
C GLN A 4 -33.49 -20.54 -54.61
N SER A 5 -32.82 -19.42 -54.48
CA SER A 5 -31.83 -19.17 -53.43
C SER A 5 -32.55 -18.86 -52.09
N LYS A 6 -32.49 -19.80 -51.12
CA LYS A 6 -32.92 -19.56 -49.75
C LYS A 6 -31.90 -18.66 -49.05
N LEU A 7 -32.23 -17.36 -48.93
CA LEU A 7 -31.55 -16.45 -48.01
C LEU A 7 -31.86 -16.86 -46.56
N LEU A 8 -30.87 -17.38 -45.86
CA LEU A 8 -30.92 -17.60 -44.42
C LEU A 8 -31.01 -16.26 -43.69
N PHE A 9 -32.19 -15.95 -43.18
CA PHE A 9 -32.39 -14.84 -42.22
C PHE A 9 -31.71 -15.24 -40.89
N ILE A 10 -30.44 -14.88 -40.73
CA ILE A 10 -29.79 -14.93 -39.40
C ILE A 10 -30.37 -13.80 -38.58
N SER A 11 -31.12 -14.16 -37.53
CA SER A 11 -31.78 -13.24 -36.61
C SER A 11 -30.80 -12.15 -36.10
N THR A 12 -31.23 -10.90 -36.14
CA THR A 12 -30.47 -9.72 -35.68
C THR A 12 -29.94 -9.87 -34.26
N LYS A 13 -30.62 -10.65 -33.41
CA LYS A 13 -30.19 -10.98 -32.04
C LYS A 13 -28.89 -11.80 -31.99
N PHE A 14 -28.64 -12.66 -33.00
CA PHE A 14 -27.40 -13.45 -33.04
C PHE A 14 -26.17 -12.63 -33.45
N ARG A 15 -26.37 -11.60 -34.27
CA ARG A 15 -25.29 -10.69 -34.70
C ARG A 15 -24.77 -9.83 -33.52
N TRP A 16 -25.66 -9.40 -32.62
CA TRP A 16 -25.28 -8.63 -31.44
C TRP A 16 -24.52 -9.46 -30.41
N ALA A 17 -24.88 -10.74 -30.23
CA ALA A 17 -24.17 -11.65 -29.34
C ALA A 17 -22.77 -11.98 -29.84
N PHE A 18 -22.57 -12.08 -31.16
CA PHE A 18 -21.24 -12.30 -31.74
C PHE A 18 -20.33 -11.09 -31.66
N CYS A 19 -20.85 -9.86 -31.86
CA CYS A 19 -20.09 -8.63 -31.67
C CYS A 19 -19.70 -8.42 -30.19
N ALA A 20 -20.59 -8.72 -29.24
CA ALA A 20 -20.30 -8.63 -27.80
C ALA A 20 -19.21 -9.64 -27.38
N LEU A 21 -19.20 -10.84 -27.96
CA LEU A 21 -18.19 -11.87 -27.66
C LEU A 21 -16.79 -11.49 -28.21
N ILE A 22 -16.71 -10.81 -29.34
CA ILE A 22 -15.43 -10.36 -29.93
C ILE A 22 -14.84 -9.18 -29.13
N ILE A 23 -15.69 -8.29 -28.59
CA ILE A 23 -15.23 -7.15 -27.79
C ILE A 23 -14.69 -7.61 -26.43
N SER A 24 -15.22 -8.71 -25.84
CA SER A 24 -14.75 -9.22 -24.56
C SER A 24 -13.39 -9.94 -24.63
N LEU A 25 -12.92 -10.34 -25.79
CA LEU A 25 -11.62 -11.01 -26.00
C LEU A 25 -10.46 -10.03 -26.25
N SER A 26 -10.72 -8.73 -26.47
CA SER A 26 -9.68 -7.74 -26.81
C SER A 26 -9.06 -7.01 -25.62
N VAL A 27 -9.46 -7.30 -24.37
CA VAL A 27 -8.85 -6.76 -23.15
C VAL A 27 -7.81 -7.68 -22.52
N SER A 28 -7.15 -8.53 -23.30
CA SER A 28 -5.92 -9.20 -22.86
C SER A 28 -4.81 -8.16 -22.78
N SER A 29 -4.71 -7.52 -21.66
CA SER A 29 -3.74 -6.50 -21.35
C SER A 29 -2.32 -7.00 -21.66
N CYS A 30 -1.62 -6.32 -22.56
CA CYS A 30 -0.18 -6.47 -22.77
C CYS A 30 0.56 -6.07 -21.47
N LYS A 31 0.77 -7.03 -20.57
CA LYS A 31 1.47 -6.80 -19.29
C LYS A 31 2.98 -6.59 -19.45
N ASN A 32 3.55 -7.05 -20.57
CA ASN A 32 4.98 -6.91 -20.87
C ASN A 32 5.11 -6.46 -22.34
N TYR A 33 5.46 -5.20 -22.55
CA TYR A 33 5.81 -4.73 -23.88
C TYR A 33 7.30 -4.36 -23.90
N SER A 34 8.00 -4.77 -24.94
CA SER A 34 9.33 -4.29 -25.27
C SER A 34 9.24 -3.50 -26.58
N VAL A 35 10.01 -2.46 -26.71
CA VAL A 35 10.13 -1.71 -27.97
C VAL A 35 11.36 -2.22 -28.70
N SER A 36 11.15 -2.68 -29.94
CA SER A 36 12.25 -3.11 -30.81
C SER A 36 12.28 -2.26 -32.09
N VAL A 37 13.48 -1.97 -32.57
CA VAL A 37 13.71 -1.30 -33.86
C VAL A 37 14.68 -2.18 -34.65
N ASN A 38 14.29 -2.59 -35.87
CA ASN A 38 15.06 -3.51 -36.72
C ASN A 38 15.50 -4.79 -35.96
N GLU A 39 14.54 -5.43 -35.24
CA GLU A 39 14.75 -6.66 -34.42
C GLU A 39 15.64 -6.46 -33.18
N ASN A 40 16.21 -5.29 -32.97
CA ASN A 40 16.95 -4.97 -31.74
C ASN A 40 16.02 -4.40 -30.68
N VAL A 41 15.98 -5.00 -29.49
CA VAL A 41 15.20 -4.51 -28.36
C VAL A 41 15.88 -3.24 -27.84
N VAL A 42 15.21 -2.10 -27.99
CA VAL A 42 15.70 -0.79 -27.55
C VAL A 42 15.18 -0.37 -26.19
N TYR A 43 14.10 -1.01 -25.71
CA TYR A 43 13.51 -0.76 -24.40
C TYR A 43 12.78 -1.99 -23.86
N THR A 44 13.08 -2.35 -22.63
CA THR A 44 12.32 -3.31 -21.82
C THR A 44 11.91 -2.62 -20.53
N PRO A 45 10.62 -2.57 -20.17
CA PRO A 45 10.20 -1.98 -18.90
C PRO A 45 10.90 -2.69 -17.74
N PRO A 46 11.36 -1.97 -16.70
CA PRO A 46 11.94 -2.59 -15.52
C PRO A 46 10.91 -3.49 -14.82
N SER A 47 11.38 -4.62 -14.30
CA SER A 47 10.51 -5.54 -13.57
C SER A 47 10.05 -4.92 -12.25
N ILE A 48 8.80 -5.16 -11.88
CA ILE A 48 8.25 -4.76 -10.59
C ILE A 48 8.99 -5.49 -9.46
N PHE A 49 9.26 -4.77 -8.36
CA PHE A 49 9.93 -5.32 -7.17
C PHE A 49 9.10 -6.44 -6.52
N LYS A 50 9.74 -7.57 -6.22
CA LYS A 50 9.09 -8.76 -5.64
C LYS A 50 9.90 -9.40 -4.51
N ASP A 51 11.12 -8.93 -4.25
CA ASP A 51 12.02 -9.51 -3.26
C ASP A 51 11.73 -9.00 -1.86
N PHE A 52 10.58 -9.41 -1.28
CA PHE A 52 10.23 -9.14 0.11
C PHE A 52 9.37 -10.27 0.69
N GLN A 53 9.40 -10.40 2.01
CA GLN A 53 8.64 -11.38 2.76
C GLN A 53 7.90 -10.67 3.89
N ILE A 54 6.60 -10.81 3.93
CA ILE A 54 5.71 -10.29 4.96
C ILE A 54 4.79 -11.44 5.39
N ALA A 55 4.77 -11.74 6.69
CA ALA A 55 4.01 -12.87 7.21
C ALA A 55 2.51 -12.59 7.34
N ASP A 56 2.14 -11.34 7.60
CA ASP A 56 0.74 -10.90 7.66
C ASP A 56 0.20 -10.73 6.24
N GLN A 57 -0.80 -11.55 5.87
CA GLN A 57 -1.33 -11.58 4.50
C GLN A 57 -1.94 -10.23 4.10
N GLN A 58 -2.64 -9.55 5.01
CA GLN A 58 -3.28 -8.28 4.74
C GLN A 58 -2.25 -7.16 4.47
N LEU A 59 -1.16 -7.18 5.25
CA LEU A 59 -0.04 -6.26 5.00
C LEU A 59 0.67 -6.60 3.68
N PHE A 60 0.89 -7.89 3.41
CA PHE A 60 1.50 -8.35 2.16
C PHE A 60 0.69 -7.86 0.95
N ASP A 61 -0.63 -8.08 0.96
CA ASP A 61 -1.53 -7.70 -0.14
C ASP A 61 -1.52 -6.19 -0.37
N CYS A 62 -1.57 -5.39 0.71
CA CYS A 62 -1.51 -3.93 0.64
C CYS A 62 -0.17 -3.44 0.05
N VAL A 63 0.95 -3.96 0.53
CA VAL A 63 2.29 -3.61 0.03
C VAL A 63 2.45 -4.03 -1.42
N GLN A 64 2.04 -5.25 -1.77
CA GLN A 64 2.10 -5.76 -3.15
C GLN A 64 1.27 -4.90 -4.10
N GLN A 65 0.04 -4.52 -3.70
CA GLN A 65 -0.81 -3.65 -4.49
C GLN A 65 -0.18 -2.27 -4.69
N THR A 66 0.37 -1.67 -3.62
CA THR A 66 1.05 -0.37 -3.69
C THR A 66 2.26 -0.42 -4.64
N ILE A 67 3.07 -1.49 -4.56
CA ILE A 67 4.21 -1.71 -5.45
C ILE A 67 3.76 -1.81 -6.90
N TYR A 68 2.66 -2.52 -7.15
CA TYR A 68 2.11 -2.70 -8.49
C TYR A 68 1.57 -1.39 -9.06
N ASP A 69 0.76 -0.65 -8.29
CA ASP A 69 0.10 0.59 -8.72
C ASP A 69 1.10 1.72 -8.97
N ALA A 70 2.10 1.85 -8.10
CA ALA A 70 3.16 2.85 -8.22
C ALA A 70 4.33 2.40 -9.11
N ARG A 71 4.28 1.18 -9.68
CA ARG A 71 5.35 0.58 -10.51
C ARG A 71 6.72 0.61 -9.83
N ILE A 72 6.75 0.30 -8.56
CA ILE A 72 7.99 0.25 -7.76
C ILE A 72 8.90 -0.87 -8.28
N THR A 73 10.15 -0.55 -8.53
CA THR A 73 11.13 -1.49 -9.06
C THR A 73 12.23 -1.86 -8.06
N ARG A 74 12.37 -1.08 -6.98
CA ARG A 74 13.33 -1.29 -5.89
C ARG A 74 12.70 -0.96 -4.55
N ALA A 75 13.16 -1.60 -3.47
CA ALA A 75 12.61 -1.36 -2.13
C ALA A 75 12.72 0.11 -1.68
N GLU A 76 13.80 0.79 -2.05
CA GLU A 76 14.03 2.21 -1.72
C GLU A 76 13.12 3.19 -2.46
N ASP A 77 12.42 2.77 -3.49
CA ASP A 77 11.47 3.61 -4.23
C ASP A 77 10.10 3.69 -3.50
N LEU A 78 9.82 2.75 -2.57
CA LEU A 78 8.61 2.79 -1.75
C LEU A 78 8.78 3.77 -0.59
N THR A 79 8.30 4.99 -0.74
CA THR A 79 8.41 6.06 0.26
C THR A 79 7.10 6.37 0.98
N THR A 80 5.97 5.97 0.41
CA THR A 80 4.63 6.20 0.96
C THR A 80 3.82 4.90 0.93
N LEU A 81 3.19 4.56 2.05
CA LEU A 81 2.35 3.38 2.18
C LEU A 81 1.04 3.73 2.89
N ASN A 82 -0.08 3.42 2.26
CA ASN A 82 -1.40 3.57 2.86
C ASN A 82 -2.10 2.22 2.93
N CYS A 83 -2.12 1.63 4.12
CA CYS A 83 -2.79 0.37 4.44
C CYS A 83 -3.84 0.57 5.54
N SER A 84 -4.55 1.68 5.55
CA SER A 84 -5.62 1.90 6.52
C SER A 84 -6.78 0.93 6.30
N ASN A 85 -7.42 0.51 7.40
CA ASN A 85 -8.58 -0.39 7.39
C ASN A 85 -8.36 -1.71 6.62
N ALA A 86 -7.16 -2.26 6.69
CA ALA A 86 -6.79 -3.49 5.97
C ALA A 86 -6.90 -4.76 6.84
N GLY A 87 -7.16 -4.64 8.15
CA GLY A 87 -7.23 -5.78 9.07
C GLY A 87 -5.87 -6.33 9.50
N ILE A 88 -4.79 -5.56 9.33
CA ILE A 88 -3.40 -5.93 9.63
C ILE A 88 -3.22 -6.14 11.14
N LYS A 89 -2.49 -7.20 11.50
CA LYS A 89 -2.17 -7.56 12.89
C LYS A 89 -0.67 -7.48 13.19
N SER A 90 0.18 -7.70 12.20
CA SER A 90 1.64 -7.69 12.33
C SER A 90 2.30 -6.86 11.25
N LEU A 91 3.37 -6.15 11.62
CA LEU A 91 4.19 -5.35 10.70
C LEU A 91 5.51 -6.05 10.33
N SER A 92 5.69 -7.31 10.73
CA SER A 92 6.92 -8.05 10.46
C SER A 92 7.22 -8.12 8.97
N GLY A 93 8.44 -7.74 8.61
CA GLY A 93 8.92 -7.67 7.22
C GLY A 93 8.73 -6.30 6.54
N LEU A 94 8.02 -5.35 7.18
CA LEU A 94 7.87 -3.99 6.62
C LEU A 94 9.20 -3.20 6.64
N ASP A 95 10.13 -3.56 7.51
CA ASP A 95 11.46 -2.97 7.63
C ASP A 95 12.34 -3.16 6.38
N LYS A 96 11.99 -4.09 5.50
CA LYS A 96 12.57 -4.19 4.15
C LYS A 96 12.45 -2.87 3.37
N PHE A 97 11.41 -2.09 3.63
CA PHE A 97 11.13 -0.82 2.96
C PHE A 97 11.65 0.36 3.79
N PHE A 98 12.93 0.36 4.06
CA PHE A 98 13.65 1.32 4.93
C PHE A 98 13.58 2.79 4.44
N ALA A 99 13.16 3.03 3.21
CA ALA A 99 12.99 4.37 2.63
C ALA A 99 11.59 4.99 2.90
N LEU A 100 10.71 4.27 3.59
CA LEU A 100 9.39 4.77 3.95
C LEU A 100 9.49 6.06 4.77
N LYS A 101 8.77 7.08 4.31
CA LYS A 101 8.61 8.38 4.95
C LYS A 101 7.21 8.58 5.49
N GLU A 102 6.21 8.10 4.78
CA GLU A 102 4.82 8.25 5.15
C GLU A 102 4.15 6.88 5.25
N VAL A 103 3.56 6.61 6.42
CA VAL A 103 2.84 5.36 6.67
C VAL A 103 1.50 5.67 7.31
N ASN A 104 0.44 5.26 6.63
CA ASN A 104 -0.91 5.26 7.18
C ASN A 104 -1.35 3.81 7.45
N LEU A 105 -1.45 3.47 8.72
CA LEU A 105 -1.89 2.17 9.21
C LEU A 105 -3.14 2.29 10.09
N ALA A 106 -3.89 3.37 10.01
CA ALA A 106 -5.11 3.60 10.78
C ALA A 106 -6.10 2.43 10.63
N ASP A 107 -6.96 2.24 11.62
CA ASP A 107 -8.03 1.22 11.59
C ASP A 107 -7.53 -0.21 11.32
N ASN A 108 -6.46 -0.62 11.97
CA ASN A 108 -5.97 -2.00 11.93
C ASN A 108 -5.91 -2.62 13.34
N GLN A 109 -5.43 -3.83 13.50
CA GLN A 109 -5.34 -4.55 14.78
C GLN A 109 -3.90 -4.68 15.28
N ILE A 110 -3.04 -3.71 14.96
CA ILE A 110 -1.62 -3.74 15.28
C ILE A 110 -1.44 -3.37 16.77
N ALA A 111 -0.72 -4.19 17.50
CA ALA A 111 -0.35 -3.94 18.90
C ALA A 111 1.15 -3.68 19.08
N ASP A 112 1.99 -4.29 18.25
CA ASP A 112 3.45 -4.18 18.30
C ASP A 112 3.96 -3.19 17.25
N LEU A 113 4.73 -2.20 17.69
CA LEU A 113 5.33 -1.15 16.88
C LEU A 113 6.84 -1.32 16.68
N SER A 114 7.43 -2.45 17.10
CA SER A 114 8.88 -2.66 17.00
C SER A 114 9.42 -2.45 15.59
N THR A 115 8.72 -2.94 14.59
CA THR A 115 9.08 -2.75 13.17
C THR A 115 9.06 -1.27 12.77
N ILE A 116 8.08 -0.48 13.25
CA ILE A 116 8.04 0.98 13.01
C ILE A 116 9.26 1.66 13.64
N GLY A 117 9.69 1.20 14.83
CA GLY A 117 10.90 1.71 15.48
C GLY A 117 12.16 1.60 14.61
N ASN A 118 12.23 0.59 13.75
CA ASN A 118 13.38 0.34 12.86
C ASN A 118 13.36 1.18 11.56
N LEU A 119 12.25 1.83 11.24
CA LEU A 119 12.09 2.66 10.02
C LEU A 119 12.56 4.09 10.27
N GLY A 120 13.87 4.32 10.26
CA GLY A 120 14.50 5.58 10.69
C GLY A 120 14.26 6.82 9.82
N ARG A 121 13.47 6.74 8.73
CA ARG A 121 13.17 7.85 7.81
C ARG A 121 11.73 8.35 7.88
N LEU A 122 10.94 7.84 8.82
CA LEU A 122 9.53 8.20 8.93
C LEU A 122 9.33 9.67 9.31
N GLU A 123 8.51 10.34 8.53
CA GLU A 123 8.10 11.73 8.68
C GLU A 123 6.63 11.86 9.11
N ILE A 124 5.75 11.02 8.54
CA ILE A 124 4.32 11.01 8.82
C ILE A 124 3.89 9.59 9.18
N VAL A 125 3.35 9.42 10.39
CA VAL A 125 2.88 8.14 10.89
C VAL A 125 1.48 8.30 11.44
N LYS A 126 0.53 7.57 10.86
CA LYS A 126 -0.87 7.53 11.29
C LYS A 126 -1.20 6.16 11.86
N LEU A 127 -1.50 6.13 13.16
CA LEU A 127 -1.73 4.94 13.97
C LEU A 127 -3.01 5.04 14.82
N GLN A 128 -3.96 5.87 14.43
CA GLN A 128 -5.22 5.98 15.15
C GLN A 128 -6.08 4.71 15.03
N TRP A 129 -6.99 4.50 15.99
CA TRP A 129 -7.91 3.35 16.05
C TRP A 129 -7.17 2.02 16.14
N LYS A 130 -6.27 1.88 17.13
CA LYS A 130 -5.40 0.72 17.34
C LYS A 130 -5.56 0.10 18.72
N LEU A 131 -4.86 -1.01 18.88
CA LEU A 131 -4.66 -1.68 20.18
C LEU A 131 -3.30 -1.35 20.79
N ILE A 132 -2.71 -0.21 20.43
CA ILE A 132 -1.38 0.20 20.86
C ILE A 132 -1.42 0.50 22.36
N LYS A 133 -0.54 -0.17 23.11
CA LYS A 133 -0.32 0.06 24.53
C LYS A 133 1.00 0.78 24.77
N ASN A 134 2.06 0.32 24.11
CA ASN A 134 3.42 0.80 24.31
C ASN A 134 3.92 1.64 23.12
N PRO A 135 4.09 2.98 23.28
CA PRO A 135 4.62 3.84 22.23
C PRO A 135 6.15 3.89 22.22
N ALA A 136 6.86 3.17 23.10
CA ALA A 136 8.32 3.23 23.23
C ALA A 136 9.10 3.05 21.92
N PRO A 137 8.70 2.15 20.97
CA PRO A 137 9.40 2.06 19.68
C PRO A 137 9.43 3.37 18.88
N LEU A 138 8.49 4.29 19.11
CA LEU A 138 8.43 5.59 18.44
C LEU A 138 9.37 6.63 19.01
N LEU A 139 9.98 6.39 20.17
CA LEU A 139 10.88 7.33 20.85
C LEU A 139 12.16 7.63 20.04
N GLN A 140 12.53 6.73 19.15
CA GLN A 140 13.72 6.87 18.29
C GLN A 140 13.43 7.46 16.90
N GLN A 141 12.18 7.86 16.64
CA GLN A 141 11.77 8.44 15.37
C GLN A 141 12.03 9.96 15.35
N PHE A 142 13.28 10.37 15.12
CA PHE A 142 13.72 11.78 15.22
C PHE A 142 13.35 12.66 14.01
N HIS A 143 12.82 12.07 12.93
CA HIS A 143 12.44 12.79 11.70
C HIS A 143 10.93 13.04 11.59
N LEU A 144 10.14 12.67 12.61
CA LEU A 144 8.70 12.84 12.59
C LEU A 144 8.30 14.31 12.47
N LYS A 145 7.41 14.59 11.53
CA LYS A 145 6.68 15.83 11.33
C LYS A 145 5.24 15.70 11.82
N GLN A 146 4.68 14.51 11.69
CA GLN A 146 3.34 14.20 12.19
C GLN A 146 3.26 12.78 12.73
N LEU A 147 2.69 12.64 13.91
CA LEU A 147 2.34 11.36 14.53
C LEU A 147 0.91 11.44 15.04
N ASP A 148 0.07 10.50 14.61
CA ASP A 148 -1.30 10.38 15.06
C ASP A 148 -1.51 9.06 15.83
N LEU A 149 -1.74 9.17 17.14
CA LEU A 149 -2.02 8.08 18.07
C LEU A 149 -3.43 8.18 18.68
N GLN A 150 -4.29 9.02 18.13
CA GLN A 150 -5.67 9.17 18.63
C GLN A 150 -6.40 7.82 18.65
N GLU A 151 -7.45 7.72 19.46
CA GLU A 151 -8.29 6.51 19.54
C GLU A 151 -7.51 5.22 19.83
N ASN A 152 -6.46 5.32 20.68
CA ASN A 152 -5.77 4.19 21.28
C ASN A 152 -6.08 4.17 22.80
N PRO A 153 -7.20 3.59 23.23
CA PRO A 153 -7.69 3.74 24.60
C PRO A 153 -6.80 3.07 25.64
N MET A 154 -5.92 2.16 25.22
CA MET A 154 -5.00 1.42 26.13
C MET A 154 -3.58 2.00 26.11
N LEU A 155 -3.34 3.15 25.45
CA LEU A 155 -2.00 3.75 25.35
C LEU A 155 -1.49 4.18 26.73
N ILE A 156 -0.26 3.82 27.05
CA ILE A 156 0.39 4.20 28.32
C ILE A 156 0.91 5.63 28.21
N CYS A 157 0.25 6.59 28.87
CA CYS A 157 0.55 8.02 28.75
C CYS A 157 1.90 8.43 29.35
N LYS A 158 2.46 7.65 30.27
CA LYS A 158 3.78 7.94 30.85
C LYS A 158 4.87 8.09 29.79
N ASP A 159 4.83 7.22 28.77
CA ASP A 159 5.86 7.21 27.72
C ASP A 159 5.61 8.26 26.64
N THR A 160 4.38 8.80 26.56
CA THR A 160 4.06 9.89 25.61
C THR A 160 4.69 11.21 26.01
N ALA A 161 4.90 11.48 27.30
CA ALA A 161 5.61 12.68 27.77
C ALA A 161 7.06 12.72 27.25
N GLN A 162 7.75 11.57 27.27
CA GLN A 162 9.10 11.46 26.71
C GLN A 162 9.09 11.60 25.18
N LEU A 163 8.09 11.05 24.51
CA LEU A 163 7.92 11.21 23.07
C LEU A 163 7.77 12.69 22.68
N ILE A 164 6.92 13.43 23.40
CA ILE A 164 6.73 14.87 23.20
C ILE A 164 8.04 15.62 23.48
N ALA A 165 8.74 15.30 24.59
CA ALA A 165 9.98 15.96 24.95
C ALA A 165 11.09 15.75 23.90
N ASN A 166 11.20 14.54 23.33
CA ASN A 166 12.15 14.24 22.28
C ASN A 166 11.86 15.00 20.99
N GLN A 167 10.58 15.26 20.70
CA GLN A 167 10.12 15.94 19.50
C GLN A 167 10.02 17.48 19.64
N ASN A 168 10.08 18.03 20.86
CA ASN A 168 9.98 19.49 21.12
C ASN A 168 11.10 20.34 20.49
N LYS A 169 12.13 19.70 19.94
CA LYS A 169 13.19 20.38 19.17
C LYS A 169 12.81 20.59 17.69
N THR A 170 11.69 20.04 17.26
CA THR A 170 11.17 20.10 15.90
C THR A 170 9.71 20.53 15.93
N THR A 171 9.18 21.07 14.84
CA THR A 171 7.76 21.44 14.69
C THR A 171 6.86 20.21 14.50
N THR A 172 7.08 19.13 15.25
CA THR A 172 6.34 17.89 15.10
C THR A 172 4.93 18.01 15.66
N ARG A 173 3.93 17.68 14.88
CA ARG A 173 2.53 17.58 15.31
C ARG A 173 2.25 16.19 15.87
N ILE A 174 2.07 16.09 17.19
CA ILE A 174 1.67 14.83 17.84
C ILE A 174 0.22 14.93 18.29
N LEU A 175 -0.62 13.99 17.83
CA LEU A 175 -2.01 13.83 18.22
C LEU A 175 -2.12 12.62 19.14
N LEU A 176 -2.56 12.83 20.37
CA LEU A 176 -2.67 11.79 21.40
C LEU A 176 -4.13 11.47 21.70
N PRO A 177 -4.43 10.29 22.29
CA PRO A 177 -5.74 9.98 22.86
C PRO A 177 -6.13 10.98 23.93
N ALA A 178 -7.43 11.25 24.08
CA ALA A 178 -7.96 12.23 25.03
C ALA A 178 -7.50 12.00 26.48
N HIS A 179 -7.35 10.77 26.91
CA HIS A 179 -6.90 10.39 28.26
C HIS A 179 -5.39 10.66 28.51
N CYS A 180 -4.62 10.98 27.48
CA CYS A 180 -3.20 11.36 27.57
C CYS A 180 -2.95 12.87 27.40
N VAL A 181 -4.00 13.66 27.17
CA VAL A 181 -3.94 15.11 27.01
C VAL A 181 -4.51 15.73 28.28
N ASN A 182 -3.66 16.06 29.25
CA ASN A 182 -3.99 16.82 30.46
C ASN A 182 -3.21 18.12 30.48
#